data_721ee4482e59a5cac5878eff42d54b7d
#
_entry.id   721ee4482e59a5cac5878eff42d54b7d
#
_cell.length_a   1.000
_cell.length_b   1.000
_cell.length_c   1.000
_cell.angle_alpha   90.00
_cell.angle_beta   90.00
_cell.angle_gamma   90.00
#
_symmetry.space_group_name_H-M   'P 1'
#
loop_
_entity.id
_entity.type
_entity.pdbx_description
1 polymer ?
#
loop_
_entity_poly.entity_id
_entity_poly.type
_entity_poly.pdbx_seq_one_letter_code
_entity_poly.pdbx_strand_id
1 'polypeptide(L)'
;MIILGIDPGIATLGYGIVEKDARGSCRAVDYGVVQTPKEEGLPVRLALLEEGLVKILQKYNPDEVAMEELFFSKNITTGIAVAHARGVALLTCAKHCGKLYEYTPMQIKQALTGYGRAEKKQMQLTVASLLKLKTVPKPDDAADALAVAMCHAFTNRFGELFAVGNMTRTKGKNTAGNEAAQLIAEMERRRSARIAAERAKKQAAQAAQQSTQGEDKQ
;
A
#
# COMPACT_ATOMS: atom_id res chain seq x y z
N MET A 1 -3.10 14.24 -10.48
CA MET A 1 -3.28 13.41 -9.27
C MET A 1 -2.81 12.01 -9.59
N ILE A 2 -1.87 11.51 -8.80
CA ILE A 2 -1.32 10.14 -8.93
C ILE A 2 -2.02 9.24 -7.93
N ILE A 3 -2.58 8.15 -8.41
CA ILE A 3 -3.31 7.15 -7.62
C ILE A 3 -2.55 5.82 -7.69
N LEU A 4 -2.27 5.24 -6.53
CA LEU A 4 -1.77 3.87 -6.42
C LEU A 4 -2.93 2.94 -6.09
N GLY A 5 -3.23 1.98 -6.97
CA GLY A 5 -4.11 0.86 -6.69
C GLY A 5 -3.33 -0.35 -6.24
N ILE A 6 -3.85 -1.08 -5.27
CA ILE A 6 -3.23 -2.28 -4.68
C ILE A 6 -4.24 -3.42 -4.66
N ASP A 7 -3.81 -4.57 -5.18
CA ASP A 7 -4.45 -5.88 -4.99
C ASP A 7 -3.57 -6.72 -4.05
N PRO A 8 -3.96 -6.89 -2.76
CA PRO A 8 -3.08 -7.45 -1.75
C PRO A 8 -3.08 -8.99 -1.77
N GLY A 9 -1.96 -9.60 -2.12
CA GLY A 9 -1.73 -11.04 -2.01
C GLY A 9 -0.37 -11.36 -1.38
N ILE A 10 -0.26 -12.54 -0.72
CA ILE A 10 1.01 -12.96 -0.08
C ILE A 10 2.04 -13.47 -1.09
N ALA A 11 1.61 -14.19 -2.12
CA ALA A 11 2.50 -14.68 -3.17
C ALA A 11 2.83 -13.58 -4.17
N THR A 12 1.84 -12.78 -4.47
CA THR A 12 1.89 -11.70 -5.45
C THR A 12 1.03 -10.56 -4.95
N LEU A 13 1.63 -9.38 -4.78
CA LEU A 13 0.92 -8.14 -4.53
C LEU A 13 0.90 -7.35 -5.84
N GLY A 14 -0.30 -7.12 -6.38
CA GLY A 14 -0.48 -6.29 -7.56
C GLY A 14 -0.39 -4.81 -7.23
N TYR A 15 0.23 -4.01 -8.10
CA TYR A 15 0.19 -2.55 -8.04
C TYR A 15 -0.13 -1.94 -9.40
N GLY A 16 -0.85 -0.82 -9.38
CA GLY A 16 -1.17 -0.04 -10.58
C GLY A 16 -1.09 1.45 -10.26
N ILE A 17 -0.30 2.19 -11.05
CA ILE A 17 -0.16 3.64 -10.93
C ILE A 17 -0.96 4.30 -12.05
N VAL A 18 -1.97 5.08 -11.66
CA VAL A 18 -2.83 5.81 -12.58
C VAL A 18 -2.69 7.30 -12.33
N GLU A 19 -2.44 8.06 -13.38
CA GLU A 19 -2.54 9.51 -13.34
C GLU A 19 -3.91 9.94 -13.84
N LYS A 20 -4.58 10.78 -13.05
CA LYS A 20 -5.83 11.44 -13.39
C LYS A 20 -5.57 12.92 -13.63
N ASP A 21 -5.90 13.42 -14.81
CA ASP A 21 -5.79 14.84 -15.14
C ASP A 21 -6.94 15.69 -14.57
N ALA A 22 -6.86 17.00 -14.74
CA ALA A 22 -7.89 17.93 -14.29
C ALA A 22 -9.24 17.77 -15.02
N ARG A 23 -9.24 17.17 -16.22
CA ARG A 23 -10.45 16.88 -17.00
C ARG A 23 -11.08 15.56 -16.61
N GLY A 24 -10.40 14.76 -15.76
CA GLY A 24 -10.83 13.45 -15.30
C GLY A 24 -10.42 12.30 -16.22
N SER A 25 -9.57 12.55 -17.23
CA SER A 25 -8.96 11.49 -18.03
C SER A 25 -7.90 10.76 -17.21
N CYS A 26 -7.83 9.45 -17.40
CA CYS A 26 -6.90 8.58 -16.71
C CYS A 26 -5.90 7.95 -17.69
N ARG A 27 -4.65 7.85 -17.28
CA ARG A 27 -3.62 7.08 -17.98
C ARG A 27 -2.85 6.20 -17.02
N ALA A 28 -2.46 5.02 -17.47
CA ALA A 28 -1.52 4.20 -16.71
C ALA A 28 -0.12 4.82 -16.79
N VAL A 29 0.52 4.97 -15.62
CA VAL A 29 1.91 5.42 -15.51
C VAL A 29 2.83 4.22 -15.43
N ASP A 30 2.47 3.26 -14.55
CA ASP A 30 3.18 1.99 -14.36
C ASP A 30 2.23 0.96 -13.72
N TYR A 31 2.57 -0.30 -13.86
CA TYR A 31 1.87 -1.39 -13.18
C TYR A 31 2.75 -2.64 -13.16
N GLY A 32 2.49 -3.50 -12.22
CA GLY A 32 3.25 -4.73 -12.04
C GLY A 32 2.90 -5.45 -10.75
N VAL A 33 3.85 -6.23 -10.28
CA VAL A 33 3.67 -7.04 -9.08
C VAL A 33 4.93 -7.04 -8.21
N VAL A 34 4.74 -7.16 -6.90
CA VAL A 34 5.75 -7.56 -5.93
C VAL A 34 5.54 -9.05 -5.65
N GLN A 35 6.53 -9.86 -5.97
CA GLN A 35 6.47 -11.32 -5.76
C GLN A 35 7.29 -11.73 -4.55
N THR A 36 6.84 -12.77 -3.85
CA THR A 36 7.58 -13.37 -2.75
C THR A 36 7.84 -14.85 -3.01
N PRO A 37 9.05 -15.37 -2.72
CA PRO A 37 9.38 -16.78 -2.90
C PRO A 37 8.48 -17.67 -2.02
N LYS A 38 8.06 -18.81 -2.55
CA LYS A 38 7.19 -19.77 -1.83
C LYS A 38 7.96 -20.53 -0.73
N GLU A 39 9.25 -20.64 -0.91
CA GLU A 39 10.20 -21.35 -0.05
C GLU A 39 10.44 -20.61 1.25
N GLU A 40 10.22 -19.30 1.26
CA GLU A 40 10.43 -18.44 2.42
C GLU A 40 9.28 -18.52 3.42
N GLY A 41 9.64 -18.41 4.70
CA GLY A 41 8.66 -18.32 5.79
C GLY A 41 7.84 -17.03 5.73
N LEU A 42 6.64 -17.06 6.32
CA LEU A 42 5.72 -15.92 6.33
C LEU A 42 6.36 -14.59 6.76
N PRO A 43 7.18 -14.50 7.83
CA PRO A 43 7.78 -13.22 8.24
C PRO A 43 8.69 -12.62 7.16
N VAL A 44 9.50 -13.44 6.48
CA VAL A 44 10.40 -13.00 5.40
C VAL A 44 9.58 -12.50 4.21
N ARG A 45 8.54 -13.23 3.83
CA ARG A 45 7.66 -12.82 2.73
C ARG A 45 6.96 -11.50 3.01
N LEU A 46 6.50 -11.28 4.24
CA LEU A 46 5.88 -10.00 4.64
C LEU A 46 6.88 -8.83 4.58
N ALA A 47 8.12 -9.07 5.00
CA ALA A 47 9.19 -8.05 4.90
C ALA A 47 9.51 -7.70 3.43
N LEU A 48 9.57 -8.70 2.54
CA LEU A 48 9.78 -8.48 1.10
C LEU A 48 8.62 -7.69 0.46
N LEU A 49 7.37 -7.95 0.88
CA LEU A 49 6.22 -7.16 0.43
C LEU A 49 6.31 -5.70 0.91
N GLU A 50 6.66 -5.46 2.18
CA GLU A 50 6.87 -4.10 2.70
C GLU A 50 7.95 -3.39 1.89
N GLU A 51 9.13 -4.00 1.71
CA GLU A 51 10.24 -3.41 0.99
C GLU A 51 9.86 -3.06 -0.47
N GLY A 52 9.20 -3.98 -1.17
CA GLY A 52 8.72 -3.75 -2.53
C GLY A 52 7.72 -2.60 -2.62
N LEU A 53 6.77 -2.55 -1.69
CA LEU A 53 5.75 -1.49 -1.64
C LEU A 53 6.36 -0.13 -1.27
N VAL A 54 7.34 -0.09 -0.35
CA VAL A 54 8.08 1.15 -0.01
C VAL A 54 8.79 1.72 -1.23
N LYS A 55 9.45 0.87 -2.05
CA LYS A 55 10.09 1.30 -3.29
C LYS A 55 9.10 1.93 -4.27
N ILE A 56 7.91 1.35 -4.40
CA ILE A 56 6.83 1.87 -5.26
C ILE A 56 6.34 3.22 -4.73
N LEU A 57 6.05 3.32 -3.44
CA LEU A 57 5.59 4.56 -2.80
C LEU A 57 6.62 5.68 -2.93
N GLN A 58 7.90 5.40 -2.72
CA GLN A 58 8.98 6.37 -2.87
C GLN A 58 9.17 6.82 -4.32
N LYS A 59 9.07 5.88 -5.28
CA LYS A 59 9.27 6.17 -6.70
C LYS A 59 8.17 7.05 -7.28
N TYR A 60 6.91 6.77 -6.95
CA TYR A 60 5.76 7.42 -7.58
C TYR A 60 5.13 8.51 -6.71
N ASN A 61 5.41 8.52 -5.42
CA ASN A 61 4.86 9.47 -4.44
C ASN A 61 3.37 9.75 -4.66
N PRO A 62 2.49 8.72 -4.56
CA PRO A 62 1.08 8.85 -4.90
C PRO A 62 0.37 9.83 -3.97
N ASP A 63 -0.55 10.61 -4.55
CA ASP A 63 -1.42 11.52 -3.80
C ASP A 63 -2.43 10.76 -2.95
N GLU A 64 -2.91 9.63 -3.47
CA GLU A 64 -3.93 8.78 -2.86
C GLU A 64 -3.67 7.30 -3.17
N VAL A 65 -3.99 6.44 -2.20
CA VAL A 65 -3.88 4.97 -2.34
C VAL A 65 -5.27 4.36 -2.28
N ALA A 66 -5.54 3.43 -3.15
CA ALA A 66 -6.76 2.62 -3.16
C ALA A 66 -6.41 1.13 -3.04
N MET A 67 -7.17 0.39 -2.26
CA MET A 67 -6.93 -1.04 -2.01
C MET A 67 -8.23 -1.84 -2.12
N GLU A 68 -8.14 -3.07 -2.63
CA GLU A 68 -9.28 -3.97 -2.60
C GLU A 68 -9.54 -4.46 -1.18
N GLU A 69 -10.82 -4.44 -0.77
CA GLU A 69 -11.24 -5.04 0.50
C GLU A 69 -11.12 -6.56 0.47
N LEU A 70 -10.69 -7.11 1.61
CA LEU A 70 -10.64 -8.56 1.77
C LEU A 70 -12.06 -9.13 1.88
N PHE A 71 -12.44 -9.96 0.93
CA PHE A 71 -13.68 -10.70 0.99
C PHE A 71 -13.40 -12.18 1.28
N PHE A 72 -13.72 -12.63 2.48
CA PHE A 72 -13.60 -14.04 2.84
C PHE A 72 -14.62 -14.87 2.07
N SER A 73 -14.17 -15.60 1.05
CA SER A 73 -14.94 -16.67 0.44
C SER A 73 -14.59 -18.00 1.11
N LYS A 74 -14.75 -19.13 0.52
CA LYS A 74 -14.78 -20.46 1.13
C LYS A 74 -13.49 -20.99 1.76
N ASN A 75 -12.31 -20.35 1.63
CA ASN A 75 -11.04 -20.89 2.14
C ASN A 75 -10.38 -19.97 3.17
N ILE A 76 -10.59 -20.28 4.45
CA ILE A 76 -10.11 -19.48 5.59
C ILE A 76 -8.58 -19.44 5.64
N THR A 77 -7.88 -20.55 5.37
CA THR A 77 -6.41 -20.62 5.48
C THR A 77 -5.73 -19.69 4.51
N THR A 78 -6.16 -19.66 3.26
CA THR A 78 -5.67 -18.71 2.26
C THR A 78 -6.03 -17.28 2.63
N GLY A 79 -7.24 -17.06 3.16
CA GLY A 79 -7.71 -15.77 3.62
C GLY A 79 -6.86 -15.17 4.74
N ILE A 80 -6.39 -15.98 5.70
CA ILE A 80 -5.50 -15.52 6.78
C ILE A 80 -4.16 -15.01 6.20
N ALA A 81 -3.56 -15.75 5.27
CA ALA A 81 -2.30 -15.34 4.65
C ALA A 81 -2.43 -14.03 3.85
N VAL A 82 -3.54 -13.85 3.13
CA VAL A 82 -3.85 -12.60 2.43
C VAL A 82 -4.11 -11.47 3.43
N ALA A 83 -4.79 -11.74 4.56
CA ALA A 83 -5.02 -10.75 5.61
C ALA A 83 -3.70 -10.22 6.22
N HIS A 84 -2.68 -11.09 6.40
CA HIS A 84 -1.35 -10.65 6.84
C HIS A 84 -0.69 -9.72 5.80
N ALA A 85 -0.69 -10.10 4.52
CA ALA A 85 -0.13 -9.28 3.44
C ALA A 85 -0.85 -7.92 3.35
N ARG A 86 -2.20 -7.93 3.46
CA ARG A 86 -3.00 -6.72 3.48
C ARG A 86 -2.70 -5.84 4.70
N GLY A 87 -2.52 -6.42 5.88
CA GLY A 87 -2.13 -5.67 7.08
C GLY A 87 -0.79 -4.94 6.91
N VAL A 88 0.20 -5.61 6.30
CA VAL A 88 1.49 -4.98 5.95
C VAL A 88 1.28 -3.86 4.93
N ALA A 89 0.51 -4.09 3.87
CA ALA A 89 0.25 -3.06 2.85
C ALA A 89 -0.46 -1.83 3.45
N LEU A 90 -1.48 -2.03 4.30
CA LEU A 90 -2.17 -0.94 5.02
C LEU A 90 -1.21 -0.13 5.88
N LEU A 91 -0.39 -0.81 6.70
CA LEU A 91 0.57 -0.16 7.57
C LEU A 91 1.62 0.63 6.78
N THR A 92 2.15 0.03 5.71
CA THR A 92 3.14 0.66 4.84
C THR A 92 2.57 1.90 4.15
N CYS A 93 1.36 1.81 3.61
CA CYS A 93 0.69 2.95 2.99
C CYS A 93 0.37 4.05 4.00
N ALA A 94 -0.10 3.71 5.20
CA ALA A 94 -0.39 4.69 6.26
C ALA A 94 0.85 5.46 6.71
N LYS A 95 2.03 4.85 6.67
CA LYS A 95 3.30 5.51 6.98
C LYS A 95 3.76 6.50 5.90
N HIS A 96 3.43 6.26 4.64
CA HIS A 96 3.98 7.00 3.50
C HIS A 96 2.96 7.90 2.79
N CYS A 97 1.68 7.53 2.82
CA CYS A 97 0.60 8.26 2.19
C CYS A 97 -0.60 8.32 3.13
N GLY A 98 -0.94 9.51 3.63
CA GLY A 98 -2.01 9.68 4.63
C GLY A 98 -3.43 9.47 4.12
N LYS A 99 -3.63 9.13 2.84
CA LYS A 99 -4.94 8.97 2.20
C LYS A 99 -5.09 7.58 1.62
N LEU A 100 -5.79 6.71 2.33
CA LEU A 100 -6.09 5.35 1.92
C LEU A 100 -7.59 5.16 1.79
N TYR A 101 -8.00 4.51 0.71
CA TYR A 101 -9.39 4.18 0.37
C TYR A 101 -9.52 2.69 0.09
N GLU A 102 -10.65 2.11 0.45
CA GLU A 102 -10.91 0.69 0.28
C GLU A 102 -12.18 0.48 -0.54
N TYR A 103 -12.16 -0.51 -1.42
CA TYR A 103 -13.26 -0.83 -2.33
C TYR A 103 -13.54 -2.33 -2.34
N THR A 104 -14.79 -2.69 -2.23
CA THR A 104 -15.22 -4.08 -2.40
C THR A 104 -15.08 -4.52 -3.87
N PRO A 105 -14.90 -5.82 -4.15
CA PRO A 105 -14.88 -6.36 -5.51
C PRO A 105 -16.10 -5.95 -6.35
N MET A 106 -17.26 -5.85 -5.71
CA MET A 106 -18.50 -5.43 -6.37
C MET A 106 -18.46 -3.95 -6.79
N GLN A 107 -17.94 -3.08 -5.92
CA GLN A 107 -17.80 -1.64 -6.22
C GLN A 107 -16.81 -1.42 -7.37
N ILE A 108 -15.69 -2.16 -7.39
CA ILE A 108 -14.71 -2.09 -8.46
C ILE A 108 -15.36 -2.48 -9.80
N LYS A 109 -16.08 -3.60 -9.84
CA LYS A 109 -16.79 -4.04 -11.03
C LYS A 109 -17.85 -3.04 -11.49
N GLN A 110 -18.67 -2.55 -10.57
CA GLN A 110 -19.71 -1.56 -10.86
C GLN A 110 -19.14 -0.26 -11.43
N ALA A 111 -18.03 0.23 -10.84
CA ALA A 111 -17.40 1.47 -11.29
C ALA A 111 -16.84 1.41 -12.71
N LEU A 112 -16.29 0.25 -13.11
CA LEU A 112 -15.64 0.11 -14.41
C LEU A 112 -16.59 -0.34 -15.51
N THR A 113 -17.54 -1.23 -15.20
CA THR A 113 -18.40 -1.87 -16.22
C THR A 113 -19.87 -1.47 -16.13
N GLY A 114 -20.26 -0.72 -15.07
CA GLY A 114 -21.65 -0.46 -14.78
C GLY A 114 -22.39 -1.68 -14.20
N TYR A 115 -21.71 -2.83 -14.04
CA TYR A 115 -22.32 -4.09 -13.62
C TYR A 115 -21.48 -4.84 -12.57
N GLY A 116 -22.00 -4.97 -11.34
CA GLY A 116 -21.28 -5.53 -10.19
C GLY A 116 -20.95 -7.03 -10.28
N ARG A 117 -21.48 -7.77 -11.27
CA ARG A 117 -21.20 -9.20 -11.48
C ARG A 117 -20.37 -9.46 -12.74
N ALA A 118 -19.65 -8.45 -13.23
CA ALA A 118 -18.77 -8.61 -14.41
C ALA A 118 -17.74 -9.72 -14.18
N GLU A 119 -17.47 -10.48 -15.25
CA GLU A 119 -16.45 -11.53 -15.23
C GLU A 119 -15.04 -10.95 -15.22
N LYS A 120 -14.05 -11.71 -14.70
CA LYS A 120 -12.66 -11.28 -14.62
C LYS A 120 -12.10 -10.85 -15.97
N LYS A 121 -12.35 -11.63 -17.01
CA LYS A 121 -11.91 -11.32 -18.38
C LYS A 121 -12.50 -10.01 -18.91
N GLN A 122 -13.77 -9.75 -18.63
CA GLN A 122 -14.42 -8.50 -19.00
C GLN A 122 -13.78 -7.30 -18.27
N MET A 123 -13.49 -7.44 -16.98
CA MET A 123 -12.79 -6.42 -16.19
C MET A 123 -11.43 -6.06 -16.80
N GLN A 124 -10.62 -7.07 -17.10
CA GLN A 124 -9.30 -6.89 -17.69
C GLN A 124 -9.33 -6.16 -19.04
N LEU A 125 -10.27 -6.54 -19.91
CA LEU A 125 -10.48 -5.87 -21.20
C LEU A 125 -10.96 -4.42 -21.02
N THR A 126 -11.85 -4.19 -20.06
CA THR A 126 -12.33 -2.84 -19.74
C THR A 126 -11.21 -1.94 -19.23
N VAL A 127 -10.35 -2.42 -18.31
CA VAL A 127 -9.17 -1.71 -17.84
C VAL A 127 -8.24 -1.35 -19.00
N ALA A 128 -7.92 -2.33 -19.85
CA ALA A 128 -7.06 -2.09 -21.02
C ALA A 128 -7.64 -1.04 -21.96
N SER A 129 -8.94 -1.09 -22.23
CA SER A 129 -9.65 -0.14 -23.09
C SER A 129 -9.66 1.27 -22.49
N LEU A 130 -10.05 1.42 -21.22
CA LEU A 130 -10.16 2.70 -20.54
C LEU A 130 -8.80 3.42 -20.41
N LEU A 131 -7.73 2.66 -20.16
CA LEU A 131 -6.37 3.17 -20.06
C LEU A 131 -5.62 3.18 -21.40
N LYS A 132 -6.30 2.81 -22.50
CA LYS A 132 -5.74 2.76 -23.87
C LYS A 132 -4.46 1.94 -23.96
N LEU A 133 -4.41 0.83 -23.24
CA LEU A 133 -3.26 -0.07 -23.26
C LEU A 133 -3.29 -0.94 -24.53
N LYS A 134 -2.11 -1.22 -25.08
CA LYS A 134 -1.97 -2.05 -26.29
C LYS A 134 -2.35 -3.51 -26.05
N THR A 135 -2.16 -3.99 -24.83
CA THR A 135 -2.45 -5.36 -24.41
C THR A 135 -3.05 -5.36 -23.01
N VAL A 136 -3.73 -6.44 -22.65
CA VAL A 136 -4.21 -6.67 -21.29
C VAL A 136 -3.00 -6.82 -20.36
N PRO A 137 -2.95 -6.09 -19.23
CA PRO A 137 -1.85 -6.20 -18.27
C PRO A 137 -1.66 -7.62 -17.74
N LYS A 138 -0.40 -8.00 -17.58
CA LYS A 138 0.01 -9.31 -17.03
C LYS A 138 1.08 -9.06 -15.93
N PRO A 139 1.09 -9.87 -14.86
CA PRO A 139 0.09 -10.89 -14.51
C PRO A 139 -1.26 -10.27 -14.13
N ASP A 140 -2.26 -11.12 -13.86
CA ASP A 140 -3.64 -10.69 -13.59
C ASP A 140 -3.76 -9.72 -12.41
N ASP A 141 -2.95 -9.94 -11.35
CA ASP A 141 -2.91 -9.08 -10.17
C ASP A 141 -2.57 -7.61 -10.50
N ALA A 142 -1.76 -7.38 -11.55
CA ALA A 142 -1.47 -6.02 -12.03
C ALA A 142 -2.70 -5.38 -12.71
N ALA A 143 -3.49 -6.16 -13.44
CA ALA A 143 -4.74 -5.67 -14.03
C ALA A 143 -5.78 -5.37 -12.94
N ASP A 144 -5.87 -6.23 -11.91
CA ASP A 144 -6.77 -6.06 -10.78
C ASP A 144 -6.40 -4.80 -9.98
N ALA A 145 -5.10 -4.56 -9.73
CA ALA A 145 -4.62 -3.34 -9.09
C ALA A 145 -4.92 -2.05 -9.91
N LEU A 146 -4.76 -2.10 -11.23
CA LEU A 146 -5.19 -0.99 -12.10
C LEU A 146 -6.69 -0.76 -12.04
N ALA A 147 -7.50 -1.83 -11.95
CA ALA A 147 -8.95 -1.72 -11.76
C ALA A 147 -9.30 -1.00 -10.47
N VAL A 148 -8.59 -1.30 -9.37
CA VAL A 148 -8.75 -0.60 -8.09
C VAL A 148 -8.43 0.89 -8.20
N ALA A 149 -7.30 1.25 -8.83
CA ALA A 149 -6.92 2.65 -9.06
C ALA A 149 -7.94 3.39 -9.91
N MET A 150 -8.46 2.74 -10.97
CA MET A 150 -9.49 3.32 -11.83
C MET A 150 -10.83 3.47 -11.12
N CYS A 151 -11.23 2.49 -10.30
CA CYS A 151 -12.42 2.60 -9.47
C CYS A 151 -12.34 3.86 -8.60
N HIS A 152 -11.20 4.07 -7.93
CA HIS A 152 -10.98 5.26 -7.12
C HIS A 152 -11.01 6.55 -7.95
N ALA A 153 -10.36 6.55 -9.11
CA ALA A 153 -10.36 7.69 -10.02
C ALA A 153 -11.76 8.11 -10.45
N PHE A 154 -12.67 7.16 -10.68
CA PHE A 154 -14.05 7.44 -11.07
C PHE A 154 -14.94 7.82 -9.89
N THR A 155 -14.79 7.16 -8.75
CA THR A 155 -15.59 7.39 -7.54
C THR A 155 -15.34 8.77 -6.94
N ASN A 156 -14.14 9.29 -7.05
CA ASN A 156 -13.78 10.64 -6.56
C ASN A 156 -14.52 11.78 -7.30
N ARG A 157 -15.24 11.49 -8.39
CA ARG A 157 -16.19 12.43 -9.02
C ARG A 157 -17.56 12.50 -8.32
N PHE A 158 -17.93 11.44 -7.60
CA PHE A 158 -19.19 11.31 -6.86
C PHE A 158 -18.94 11.18 -5.35
N GLY A 159 -17.84 11.66 -4.91
CA GLY A 159 -17.06 11.60 -3.65
C GLY A 159 -17.74 11.39 -2.32
N GLU A 160 -19.07 11.32 -2.22
CA GLU A 160 -19.76 11.06 -0.96
C GLU A 160 -20.77 9.89 -1.00
N LEU A 161 -21.10 9.36 -2.19
CA LEU A 161 -22.16 8.35 -2.33
C LEU A 161 -21.68 6.91 -2.13
N PHE A 162 -20.40 6.62 -2.23
CA PHE A 162 -19.85 5.26 -2.19
C PHE A 162 -18.72 5.02 -1.18
N ALA A 163 -18.43 5.99 -0.32
CA ALA A 163 -17.54 5.75 0.81
C ALA A 163 -18.22 4.83 1.84
N VAL A 164 -18.25 3.54 1.53
CA VAL A 164 -18.68 2.49 2.45
C VAL A 164 -17.46 1.75 2.92
N GLY A 165 -16.88 2.24 3.98
CA GLY A 165 -15.79 1.60 4.69
C GLY A 165 -15.44 2.48 5.89
N ASN A 166 -15.92 2.11 7.04
CA ASN A 166 -15.92 2.89 8.27
C ASN A 166 -14.52 3.10 8.88
N MET A 167 -13.61 3.80 8.22
CA MET A 167 -12.49 4.39 8.96
C MET A 167 -12.41 5.91 8.88
N THR A 168 -13.25 6.57 8.08
CA THR A 168 -13.28 8.04 8.06
C THR A 168 -14.69 8.58 7.86
N ARG A 169 -15.69 8.09 8.60
CA ARG A 169 -16.98 8.74 8.64
C ARG A 169 -17.07 9.69 9.84
N THR A 170 -16.30 10.76 9.77
CA THR A 170 -16.64 11.97 10.50
C THR A 170 -16.73 13.11 9.49
N LYS A 171 -17.92 13.67 9.34
CA LYS A 171 -18.10 15.01 8.78
C LYS A 171 -17.18 15.95 9.54
N GLY A 172 -16.17 16.44 8.89
CA GLY A 172 -15.27 17.45 9.43
C GLY A 172 -13.85 16.95 9.60
N LYS A 173 -13.00 17.45 8.71
CA LYS A 173 -11.52 17.44 8.77
C LYS A 173 -10.88 16.05 8.85
N ASN A 174 -10.04 15.75 7.90
CA ASN A 174 -9.10 14.59 7.82
C ASN A 174 -8.15 14.55 9.05
N THR A 175 -8.67 14.39 10.27
CA THR A 175 -7.88 14.39 11.49
C THR A 175 -7.33 13.01 11.81
N ALA A 176 -8.08 11.94 11.56
CA ALA A 176 -7.67 10.60 11.95
C ALA A 176 -6.46 10.06 11.15
N GLY A 177 -6.40 10.30 9.84
CA GLY A 177 -5.22 9.98 9.03
C GLY A 177 -4.01 10.82 9.41
N ASN A 178 -4.21 12.10 9.69
CA ASN A 178 -3.16 12.99 10.19
C ASN A 178 -2.72 12.64 11.61
N GLU A 179 -3.63 12.25 12.48
CA GLU A 179 -3.33 11.83 13.85
C GLU A 179 -2.53 10.51 13.86
N ALA A 180 -2.93 9.52 13.07
CA ALA A 180 -2.18 8.28 12.93
C ALA A 180 -0.78 8.51 12.33
N ALA A 181 -0.67 9.31 11.27
CA ALA A 181 0.61 9.66 10.67
C ALA A 181 1.50 10.47 11.65
N GLN A 182 0.93 11.39 12.41
CA GLN A 182 1.65 12.14 13.44
C GLN A 182 2.11 11.23 14.59
N LEU A 183 1.26 10.30 15.03
CA LEU A 183 1.61 9.33 16.07
C LEU A 183 2.73 8.40 15.60
N ILE A 184 2.66 7.89 14.37
CA ILE A 184 3.71 7.05 13.78
C ILE A 184 5.02 7.84 13.67
N ALA A 185 4.99 9.07 13.17
CA ALA A 185 6.16 9.93 13.06
C ALA A 185 6.80 10.23 14.44
N GLU A 186 5.97 10.43 15.47
CA GLU A 186 6.43 10.61 16.83
C GLU A 186 7.07 9.33 17.40
N MET A 187 6.47 8.17 17.14
CA MET A 187 7.04 6.88 17.56
C MET A 187 8.39 6.62 16.87
N GLU A 188 8.53 6.95 15.59
CA GLU A 188 9.79 6.82 14.85
C GLU A 188 10.87 7.78 15.37
N ARG A 189 10.53 9.02 15.70
CA ARG A 189 11.46 9.96 16.36
C ARG A 189 11.94 9.43 17.70
N ARG A 190 11.04 8.92 18.53
CA ARG A 190 11.39 8.32 19.84
C ARG A 190 12.28 7.10 19.67
N ARG A 191 11.99 6.24 18.70
CA ARG A 191 12.81 5.06 18.37
C ARG A 191 14.21 5.49 17.92
N SER A 192 14.31 6.44 17.01
CA SER A 192 15.59 6.96 16.51
C SER A 192 16.42 7.62 17.61
N ALA A 193 15.79 8.41 18.47
CA ALA A 193 16.44 9.02 19.64
C ALA A 193 16.95 7.95 20.62
N ARG A 194 16.19 6.87 20.87
CA ARG A 194 16.62 5.75 21.72
C ARG A 194 17.82 5.02 21.15
N ILE A 195 17.82 4.74 19.84
CA ILE A 195 18.95 4.10 19.16
C ILE A 195 20.19 4.98 19.20
N ALA A 196 20.05 6.28 18.99
CA ALA A 196 21.16 7.24 19.08
C ALA A 196 21.74 7.32 20.49
N ALA A 197 20.89 7.37 21.51
CA ALA A 197 21.33 7.36 22.93
C ALA A 197 22.04 6.06 23.30
N GLU A 198 21.57 4.92 22.78
CA GLU A 198 22.21 3.61 23.03
C GLU A 198 23.59 3.50 22.34
N ARG A 199 23.71 4.03 21.13
CA ARG A 199 25.00 4.14 20.42
C ARG A 199 25.98 5.06 21.14
N ALA A 200 25.52 6.21 21.60
CA ALA A 200 26.34 7.14 22.37
C ALA A 200 26.85 6.50 23.68
N LYS A 201 26.00 5.77 24.43
CA LYS A 201 26.41 5.02 25.61
C LYS A 201 27.46 3.95 25.31
N LYS A 202 27.32 3.21 24.22
CA LYS A 202 28.33 2.21 23.82
C LYS A 202 29.66 2.85 23.43
N GLN A 203 29.63 3.97 22.73
CA GLN A 203 30.84 4.71 22.37
C GLN A 203 31.56 5.29 23.62
N ALA A 204 30.80 5.86 24.55
CA ALA A 204 31.35 6.35 25.79
C ALA A 204 31.98 5.23 26.67
N ALA A 205 31.31 4.06 26.71
CA ALA A 205 31.85 2.90 27.42
C ALA A 205 33.14 2.36 26.80
N GLN A 206 33.21 2.33 25.44
CA GLN A 206 34.43 1.94 24.74
C GLN A 206 35.60 2.93 24.93
N ALA A 207 35.29 4.22 24.91
CA ALA A 207 36.30 5.25 25.19
C ALA A 207 36.85 5.18 26.62
N ALA A 208 35.98 4.92 27.60
CA ALA A 208 36.40 4.74 29.02
C ALA A 208 37.27 3.49 29.18
N GLN A 209 37.01 2.40 28.49
CA GLN A 209 37.86 1.20 28.53
C GLN A 209 39.23 1.39 27.89
N GLN A 210 39.34 2.22 26.86
CA GLN A 210 40.60 2.53 26.19
C GLN A 210 41.50 3.46 27.05
N SER A 211 40.89 4.39 27.78
CA SER A 211 41.66 5.27 28.68
C SER A 211 42.26 4.51 29.88
N THR A 212 41.55 3.52 30.43
CA THR A 212 42.03 2.71 31.55
C THR A 212 43.18 1.75 31.14
N GLN A 213 43.21 1.29 29.88
CA GLN A 213 44.32 0.44 29.37
C GLN A 213 45.59 1.22 29.01
N GLY A 214 45.49 2.55 28.90
CA GLY A 214 46.64 3.42 28.61
C GLY A 214 47.43 3.79 29.85
N GLU A 215 46.82 3.79 31.05
CA GLU A 215 47.47 4.13 32.31
C GLU A 215 48.25 2.97 32.95
N ASP A 216 47.94 1.71 32.60
CA ASP A 216 48.65 0.53 33.11
C ASP A 216 49.95 0.20 32.34
N LYS A 217 50.40 1.06 31.41
CA LYS A 217 51.62 0.84 30.62
C LYS A 217 52.70 1.91 30.78
N GLN A 218 52.63 2.69 31.84
CA GLN A 218 53.71 3.56 32.32
C GLN A 218 54.23 3.08 33.68
#